data_1d341fffb80a874d163ad431c898aa7a
#
_entry.id   1d341fffb80a874d163ad431c898aa7a
#
_cell.length_a   1.000
_cell.length_b   1.000
_cell.length_c   1.000
_cell.angle_alpha   90.00
_cell.angle_beta   90.00
_cell.angle_gamma   90.00
#
_symmetry.space_group_name_H-M   'P 1'
#
loop_
_entity.id
_entity.type
_entity.pdbx_description
1 polymer ?
#
loop_
_entity_poly.entity_id
_entity_poly.type
_entity_poly.pdbx_seq_one_letter_code
_entity_poly.pdbx_strand_id
1 'polypeptide(L)'
;YLQGIPKLTANTIDNSKGRPTGFGTTPIVTPSGSVYSLPDYMGNSRAAIVRYVPNANGELVEKGKLELTAGAQACNVVEVNAEKAYVSCQGTGKIVVFNPTTMKQLKEIDLNEYAQTGMNVAPASMIVRDADLFVGLSQRDAKWMPTKASAELVVVDTKTDAVKKHIVNTSLGLSMATRPIDPKSIFMDENKDIYINCIGSFGMNPDFPGGIVRIKNGTMEIDPDYSFKFSEVKVSGLVGDYGKFLGT
;
A
#
# COMPACT_ATOMS: atom_id res chain seq x y z
N TYR A 1 1.42 -18.27 7.19
CA TYR A 1 0.06 -18.60 7.63
C TYR A 1 -0.52 -17.44 8.40
N LEU A 2 -1.83 -17.20 8.24
CA LEU A 2 -2.61 -16.21 8.97
C LEU A 2 -3.55 -16.92 9.93
N GLN A 3 -3.56 -16.51 11.18
CA GLN A 3 -4.41 -17.11 12.20
C GLN A 3 -4.94 -16.06 13.16
N GLY A 4 -6.23 -16.16 13.50
CA GLY A 4 -6.80 -15.43 14.60
C GLY A 4 -6.56 -16.17 15.91
N ILE A 5 -6.30 -15.43 16.98
CA ILE A 5 -6.16 -15.96 18.33
C ILE A 5 -7.16 -15.30 19.26
N PRO A 6 -7.79 -16.06 20.18
CA PRO A 6 -8.83 -15.49 21.06
C PRO A 6 -8.29 -14.54 22.13
N LYS A 7 -7.02 -14.66 22.49
CA LYS A 7 -6.37 -13.85 23.54
C LYS A 7 -4.89 -13.64 23.21
N LEU A 8 -4.38 -12.45 23.51
CA LEU A 8 -2.96 -12.14 23.40
C LEU A 8 -2.07 -12.94 24.40
N THR A 9 -2.67 -13.51 25.42
CA THR A 9 -2.00 -14.32 26.46
C THR A 9 -2.00 -15.83 26.16
N ALA A 10 -2.27 -16.22 24.90
CA ALA A 10 -2.20 -17.62 24.51
C ALA A 10 -0.74 -18.12 24.61
N ASN A 11 -0.53 -19.14 25.46
CA ASN A 11 0.81 -19.74 25.63
C ASN A 11 1.22 -20.66 24.49
N THR A 12 0.25 -21.14 23.72
CA THR A 12 0.46 -22.05 22.60
C THR A 12 -0.40 -21.62 21.42
N ILE A 13 0.20 -21.51 20.24
CA ILE A 13 -0.49 -21.26 18.98
C ILE A 13 -0.42 -22.53 18.14
N ASP A 14 -1.57 -23.09 17.82
CA ASP A 14 -1.70 -24.26 16.96
C ASP A 14 -1.83 -23.82 15.51
N ASN A 15 -0.78 -23.99 14.73
CA ASN A 15 -0.74 -23.63 13.32
C ASN A 15 -1.61 -24.50 12.41
N SER A 16 -2.17 -25.62 12.91
CA SER A 16 -3.04 -26.52 12.12
C SER A 16 -4.30 -25.82 11.60
N LYS A 17 -4.72 -24.73 12.28
CA LYS A 17 -5.85 -23.88 11.89
C LYS A 17 -5.45 -22.64 11.09
N GLY A 18 -4.18 -22.50 10.77
CA GLY A 18 -3.66 -21.37 10.02
C GLY A 18 -4.21 -21.32 8.59
N ARG A 19 -4.60 -20.13 8.13
CA ARG A 19 -5.00 -19.88 6.74
C ARG A 19 -3.76 -19.57 5.91
N PRO A 20 -3.64 -20.10 4.69
CA PRO A 20 -2.50 -19.78 3.84
C PRO A 20 -2.53 -18.30 3.44
N THR A 21 -1.35 -17.68 3.42
CA THR A 21 -1.13 -16.32 2.88
C THR A 21 -0.39 -16.42 1.56
N GLY A 22 -0.46 -15.38 0.75
CA GLY A 22 0.36 -15.26 -0.45
C GLY A 22 1.85 -15.11 -0.11
N PHE A 23 2.72 -15.62 -0.98
CA PHE A 23 4.15 -15.44 -0.85
C PHE A 23 4.55 -13.98 -1.07
N GLY A 24 5.31 -13.41 -0.16
CA GLY A 24 5.80 -12.03 -0.23
C GLY A 24 4.73 -10.96 0.04
N THR A 25 3.57 -11.34 0.63
CA THR A 25 2.52 -10.38 1.00
C THR A 25 2.28 -10.32 2.50
N THR A 26 1.75 -9.18 2.94
CA THR A 26 1.33 -8.96 4.33
C THR A 26 -0.20 -8.95 4.39
N PRO A 27 -0.84 -9.63 5.34
CA PRO A 27 -2.29 -9.51 5.55
C PRO A 27 -2.67 -8.06 5.88
N ILE A 28 -3.80 -7.61 5.35
CA ILE A 28 -4.33 -6.28 5.60
C ILE A 28 -5.49 -6.39 6.58
N VAL A 29 -5.41 -5.67 7.68
CA VAL A 29 -6.51 -5.51 8.65
C VAL A 29 -7.10 -4.14 8.45
N THR A 30 -8.40 -4.08 8.18
CA THR A 30 -9.11 -2.82 7.97
C THR A 30 -9.86 -2.36 9.23
N PRO A 31 -10.22 -1.07 9.34
CA PRO A 31 -11.00 -0.56 10.47
C PRO A 31 -12.35 -1.26 10.66
N SER A 32 -12.93 -1.86 9.63
CA SER A 32 -14.16 -2.67 9.72
C SER A 32 -13.97 -3.99 10.48
N GLY A 33 -12.72 -4.36 10.80
CA GLY A 33 -12.37 -5.66 11.37
C GLY A 33 -12.21 -6.77 10.33
N SER A 34 -12.31 -6.45 9.03
CA SER A 34 -12.00 -7.41 7.97
C SER A 34 -10.51 -7.66 7.88
N VAL A 35 -10.15 -8.90 7.55
CA VAL A 35 -8.77 -9.32 7.33
C VAL A 35 -8.64 -9.84 5.91
N TYR A 36 -7.77 -9.25 5.11
CA TYR A 36 -7.52 -9.64 3.73
C TYR A 36 -6.20 -10.40 3.63
N SER A 37 -6.25 -11.63 3.10
CA SER A 37 -5.08 -12.34 2.63
C SER A 37 -4.90 -12.05 1.15
N LEU A 38 -3.77 -11.44 0.81
CA LEU A 38 -3.45 -11.09 -0.56
C LEU A 38 -2.91 -12.30 -1.33
N PRO A 39 -3.00 -12.30 -2.68
CA PRO A 39 -2.37 -13.31 -3.53
C PRO A 39 -0.84 -13.26 -3.44
N ASP A 40 -0.17 -14.22 -4.07
CA ASP A 40 1.28 -14.18 -4.16
C ASP A 40 1.76 -12.90 -4.86
N TYR A 41 2.64 -12.18 -4.20
CA TYR A 41 3.28 -11.01 -4.81
C TYR A 41 4.35 -11.43 -5.82
N MET A 42 5.11 -12.47 -5.46
CA MET A 42 6.08 -13.13 -6.32
C MET A 42 5.54 -14.52 -6.69
N GLY A 43 5.50 -14.81 -8.00
CA GLY A 43 4.92 -16.05 -8.50
C GLY A 43 3.47 -15.89 -8.97
N ASN A 44 2.86 -16.98 -9.42
CA ASN A 44 1.54 -16.97 -10.05
C ASN A 44 0.61 -18.06 -9.50
N SER A 45 0.91 -18.64 -8.35
CA SER A 45 0.14 -19.77 -7.83
C SER A 45 -1.22 -19.39 -7.27
N ARG A 46 -1.40 -18.11 -6.93
CA ARG A 46 -2.65 -17.59 -6.34
C ARG A 46 -2.89 -16.17 -6.83
N ALA A 47 -4.01 -15.96 -7.48
CA ALA A 47 -4.42 -14.65 -8.00
C ALA A 47 -5.62 -14.04 -7.24
N ALA A 48 -6.12 -14.68 -6.18
CA ALA A 48 -7.29 -14.23 -5.44
C ALA A 48 -6.94 -13.55 -4.12
N ILE A 49 -7.65 -12.48 -3.80
CA ILE A 49 -7.74 -11.91 -2.44
C ILE A 49 -8.82 -12.68 -1.68
N VAL A 50 -8.53 -13.10 -0.46
CA VAL A 50 -9.50 -13.75 0.41
C VAL A 50 -9.81 -12.85 1.58
N ARG A 51 -11.10 -12.56 1.78
CA ARG A 51 -11.59 -11.79 2.93
C ARG A 51 -12.01 -12.72 4.06
N TYR A 52 -11.52 -12.44 5.25
CA TYR A 52 -11.93 -13.08 6.49
C TYR A 52 -12.53 -12.06 7.45
N VAL A 53 -13.40 -12.53 8.32
CA VAL A 53 -13.91 -11.77 9.49
C VAL A 53 -13.73 -12.65 10.72
N PRO A 54 -13.11 -12.15 11.80
CA PRO A 54 -13.02 -12.89 13.05
C PRO A 54 -14.41 -13.16 13.63
N ASN A 55 -14.62 -14.40 14.11
CA ASN A 55 -15.81 -14.73 14.91
C ASN A 55 -15.60 -14.37 16.40
N ALA A 56 -16.58 -14.63 17.25
CA ALA A 56 -16.52 -14.35 18.69
C ALA A 56 -15.36 -15.06 19.41
N ASN A 57 -14.85 -16.16 18.84
CA ASN A 57 -13.69 -16.90 19.37
C ASN A 57 -12.36 -16.43 18.77
N GLY A 58 -12.36 -15.39 17.93
CA GLY A 58 -11.19 -14.88 17.24
C GLY A 58 -10.77 -15.71 16.01
N GLU A 59 -11.52 -16.75 15.64
CA GLU A 59 -11.22 -17.57 14.47
C GLU A 59 -11.58 -16.83 13.17
N LEU A 60 -10.72 -16.93 12.16
CA LEU A 60 -10.92 -16.29 10.86
C LEU A 60 -11.92 -17.07 10.01
N VAL A 61 -13.10 -16.51 9.78
CA VAL A 61 -14.16 -17.05 8.94
C VAL A 61 -14.08 -16.42 7.55
N GLU A 62 -13.87 -17.24 6.51
CA GLU A 62 -13.86 -16.77 5.13
C GLU A 62 -15.23 -16.20 4.74
N LYS A 63 -15.23 -15.02 4.12
CA LYS A 63 -16.40 -14.29 3.66
C LYS A 63 -16.51 -14.17 2.14
N GLY A 64 -15.45 -14.54 1.43
CA GLY A 64 -15.43 -14.56 -0.03
C GLY A 64 -14.06 -14.30 -0.61
N LYS A 65 -14.01 -14.36 -1.95
CA LYS A 65 -12.79 -14.18 -2.75
C LYS A 65 -13.02 -13.19 -3.87
N LEU A 66 -12.01 -12.38 -4.13
CA LEU A 66 -11.91 -11.54 -5.32
C LEU A 66 -10.79 -12.09 -6.20
N GLU A 67 -11.15 -12.60 -7.36
CA GLU A 67 -10.17 -13.04 -8.35
C GLU A 67 -9.57 -11.81 -9.04
N LEU A 68 -8.26 -11.81 -9.20
CA LEU A 68 -7.49 -10.77 -9.89
C LEU A 68 -6.83 -11.34 -11.15
N THR A 69 -6.43 -10.47 -12.04
CA THR A 69 -5.60 -10.83 -13.20
C THR A 69 -4.29 -11.45 -12.71
N ALA A 70 -3.84 -12.52 -13.37
CA ALA A 70 -2.55 -13.14 -13.07
C ALA A 70 -1.42 -12.11 -13.17
N GLY A 71 -0.50 -12.14 -12.21
CA GLY A 71 0.59 -11.16 -12.14
C GLY A 71 0.18 -9.78 -11.65
N ALA A 72 -1.03 -9.61 -11.08
CA ALA A 72 -1.50 -8.33 -10.55
C ALA A 72 -0.59 -7.73 -9.48
N GLN A 73 0.13 -8.57 -8.71
CA GLN A 73 0.98 -8.11 -7.61
C GLN A 73 0.22 -7.17 -6.66
N ALA A 74 -0.93 -7.65 -6.15
CA ALA A 74 -1.74 -6.89 -5.19
C ALA A 74 -0.94 -6.64 -3.91
N CYS A 75 -0.96 -5.41 -3.40
CA CYS A 75 -0.14 -5.04 -2.25
C CYS A 75 -0.86 -4.28 -1.14
N ASN A 76 -1.98 -3.64 -1.42
CA ASN A 76 -2.74 -2.91 -0.40
C ASN A 76 -4.24 -2.96 -0.66
N VAL A 77 -5.04 -2.99 0.40
CA VAL A 77 -6.50 -2.90 0.36
C VAL A 77 -6.97 -1.80 1.29
N VAL A 78 -7.87 -0.95 0.80
CA VAL A 78 -8.51 0.11 1.59
C VAL A 78 -10.01 0.04 1.38
N GLU A 79 -10.78 -0.08 2.47
CA GLU A 79 -12.24 -0.01 2.45
C GLU A 79 -12.70 1.44 2.62
N VAL A 80 -13.64 1.87 1.79
CA VAL A 80 -14.35 3.14 1.94
C VAL A 80 -15.62 2.94 2.76
N ASN A 81 -16.36 1.88 2.46
CA ASN A 81 -17.57 1.46 3.15
C ASN A 81 -17.88 -0.02 2.85
N ALA A 82 -19.05 -0.51 3.28
CA ALA A 82 -19.45 -1.91 3.08
C ALA A 82 -19.69 -2.30 1.60
N GLU A 83 -19.76 -1.33 0.70
CA GLU A 83 -20.05 -1.57 -0.72
C GLU A 83 -18.90 -1.20 -1.65
N LYS A 84 -17.89 -0.49 -1.14
CA LYS A 84 -16.75 -0.03 -1.95
C LYS A 84 -15.42 -0.16 -1.21
N ALA A 85 -14.48 -0.79 -1.87
CA ALA A 85 -13.09 -0.90 -1.48
C ALA A 85 -12.17 -0.85 -2.72
N TYR A 86 -10.90 -0.61 -2.49
CA TYR A 86 -9.86 -0.52 -3.51
C TYR A 86 -8.73 -1.50 -3.20
N VAL A 87 -8.17 -2.10 -4.23
CA VAL A 87 -6.91 -2.84 -4.15
C VAL A 87 -5.93 -2.31 -5.18
N SER A 88 -4.72 -2.01 -4.75
CA SER A 88 -3.63 -1.61 -5.64
C SER A 88 -2.93 -2.83 -6.23
N CYS A 89 -2.75 -2.82 -7.55
CA CYS A 89 -2.19 -3.90 -8.34
C CYS A 89 -0.94 -3.42 -9.08
N GLN A 90 0.22 -3.59 -8.48
CA GLN A 90 1.48 -3.07 -9.01
C GLN A 90 1.86 -3.64 -10.37
N GLY A 91 1.68 -4.95 -10.55
CA GLY A 91 2.08 -5.65 -11.78
C GLY A 91 1.31 -5.20 -13.00
N THR A 92 0.06 -4.76 -12.84
CA THR A 92 -0.79 -4.28 -13.94
C THR A 92 -0.86 -2.76 -14.03
N GLY A 93 -0.32 -2.04 -13.05
CA GLY A 93 -0.43 -0.57 -12.98
C GLY A 93 -1.84 -0.06 -12.71
N LYS A 94 -2.70 -0.87 -12.09
CA LYS A 94 -4.12 -0.59 -11.90
C LYS A 94 -4.55 -0.58 -10.45
N ILE A 95 -5.67 0.06 -10.19
CA ILE A 95 -6.45 -0.13 -8.97
C ILE A 95 -7.74 -0.87 -9.35
N VAL A 96 -8.02 -1.96 -8.64
CA VAL A 96 -9.30 -2.67 -8.78
C VAL A 96 -10.27 -2.14 -7.72
N VAL A 97 -11.42 -1.65 -8.17
CA VAL A 97 -12.55 -1.25 -7.31
C VAL A 97 -13.44 -2.46 -7.12
N PHE A 98 -13.79 -2.76 -5.89
CA PHE A 98 -14.62 -3.92 -5.60
C PHE A 98 -15.58 -3.68 -4.44
N ASN A 99 -16.63 -4.50 -4.37
CA ASN A 99 -17.55 -4.51 -3.24
C ASN A 99 -16.99 -5.49 -2.18
N PRO A 100 -16.61 -5.02 -0.98
CA PRO A 100 -15.99 -5.88 0.03
C PRO A 100 -16.98 -6.86 0.66
N THR A 101 -18.29 -6.57 0.66
CA THR A 101 -19.30 -7.49 1.19
C THR A 101 -19.52 -8.68 0.28
N THR A 102 -19.58 -8.46 -1.03
CA THR A 102 -19.84 -9.52 -2.02
C THR A 102 -18.57 -10.08 -2.67
N MET A 103 -17.43 -9.43 -2.45
CA MET A 103 -16.14 -9.72 -3.07
C MET A 103 -16.18 -9.73 -4.60
N LYS A 104 -17.02 -8.88 -5.19
CA LYS A 104 -17.16 -8.73 -6.65
C LYS A 104 -16.44 -7.47 -7.11
N GLN A 105 -15.69 -7.60 -8.20
CA GLN A 105 -15.11 -6.46 -8.90
C GLN A 105 -16.22 -5.56 -9.45
N LEU A 106 -16.05 -4.26 -9.31
CA LEU A 106 -16.95 -3.22 -9.83
C LEU A 106 -16.35 -2.52 -11.05
N LYS A 107 -15.03 -2.17 -10.97
CA LYS A 107 -14.34 -1.36 -11.97
C LYS A 107 -12.84 -1.54 -11.85
N GLU A 108 -12.10 -1.11 -12.87
CA GLU A 108 -10.66 -0.87 -12.80
C GLU A 108 -10.36 0.60 -13.10
N ILE A 109 -9.35 1.14 -12.43
CA ILE A 109 -8.75 2.44 -12.69
C ILE A 109 -7.36 2.18 -13.23
N ASP A 110 -7.12 2.50 -14.49
CA ASP A 110 -5.82 2.34 -15.14
C ASP A 110 -4.96 3.57 -14.84
N LEU A 111 -3.78 3.35 -14.26
CA LEU A 111 -2.83 4.39 -13.90
C LEU A 111 -1.59 4.41 -14.79
N ASN A 112 -1.54 3.58 -15.84
CA ASN A 112 -0.35 3.46 -16.68
C ASN A 112 0.00 4.75 -17.43
N GLU A 113 -0.96 5.64 -17.67
CA GLU A 113 -0.69 6.98 -18.23
C GLU A 113 0.20 7.86 -17.35
N TYR A 114 0.25 7.58 -16.03
CA TYR A 114 1.10 8.29 -15.06
C TYR A 114 2.48 7.66 -14.88
N ALA A 115 2.79 6.61 -15.63
CA ALA A 115 4.11 5.98 -15.58
C ALA A 115 5.19 6.90 -16.14
N GLN A 116 6.32 7.01 -15.46
CA GLN A 116 7.51 7.63 -16.03
C GLN A 116 7.98 6.80 -17.24
N THR A 117 8.62 7.46 -18.22
CA THR A 117 9.09 6.79 -19.45
C THR A 117 9.96 5.57 -19.12
N GLY A 118 9.58 4.41 -19.63
CA GLY A 118 10.29 3.16 -19.40
C GLY A 118 10.08 2.52 -18.02
N MET A 119 9.15 3.07 -17.21
CA MET A 119 8.89 2.60 -15.86
C MET A 119 7.55 1.87 -15.76
N ASN A 120 7.41 1.03 -14.73
CA ASN A 120 6.11 0.60 -14.25
C ASN A 120 5.62 1.61 -13.21
N VAL A 121 4.40 2.13 -13.38
CA VAL A 121 3.79 3.09 -12.44
C VAL A 121 3.69 2.52 -11.02
N ALA A 122 3.45 1.23 -10.90
CA ALA A 122 3.45 0.42 -9.68
C ALA A 122 2.70 1.07 -8.50
N PRO A 123 1.35 1.22 -8.58
CA PRO A 123 0.56 1.74 -7.47
C PRO A 123 0.73 0.85 -6.23
N ALA A 124 1.03 1.47 -5.08
CA ALA A 124 1.40 0.76 -3.87
C ALA A 124 0.45 1.06 -2.71
N SER A 125 0.96 1.59 -1.60
CA SER A 125 0.13 1.85 -0.42
C SER A 125 -0.84 2.99 -0.66
N MET A 126 -2.01 2.87 -0.08
CA MET A 126 -3.13 3.78 -0.26
C MET A 126 -3.71 4.21 1.08
N ILE A 127 -4.28 5.41 1.14
CA ILE A 127 -5.04 5.89 2.28
C ILE A 127 -6.20 6.77 1.82
N VAL A 128 -7.33 6.68 2.51
CA VAL A 128 -8.48 7.55 2.27
C VAL A 128 -8.48 8.69 3.29
N ARG A 129 -8.59 9.91 2.80
CA ARG A 129 -8.88 11.09 3.59
C ARG A 129 -10.14 11.75 3.03
N ASP A 130 -11.21 11.74 3.83
CA ASP A 130 -12.54 12.22 3.44
C ASP A 130 -13.08 11.49 2.19
N ALA A 131 -13.20 12.16 1.05
CA ALA A 131 -13.64 11.57 -0.23
C ALA A 131 -12.48 11.31 -1.21
N ASP A 132 -11.24 11.39 -0.77
CA ASP A 132 -10.05 11.30 -1.61
C ASP A 132 -9.19 10.09 -1.23
N LEU A 133 -8.91 9.24 -2.21
CA LEU A 133 -7.98 8.13 -2.09
C LEU A 133 -6.60 8.59 -2.60
N PHE A 134 -5.62 8.65 -1.71
CA PHE A 134 -4.24 8.91 -2.05
C PHE A 134 -3.52 7.60 -2.31
N VAL A 135 -2.83 7.51 -3.44
CA VAL A 135 -2.15 6.29 -3.90
C VAL A 135 -0.70 6.61 -4.21
N GLY A 136 0.23 6.03 -3.47
CA GLY A 136 1.64 6.16 -3.76
C GLY A 136 2.03 5.39 -5.03
N LEU A 137 2.82 6.02 -5.90
CA LEU A 137 3.36 5.43 -7.11
C LEU A 137 4.83 5.09 -6.91
N SER A 138 5.16 3.80 -6.98
CA SER A 138 6.54 3.37 -6.77
C SER A 138 7.46 3.66 -7.97
N GLN A 139 6.91 3.89 -9.18
CA GLN A 139 7.70 4.29 -10.37
C GLN A 139 9.02 3.53 -10.49
N ARG A 140 8.96 2.25 -10.75
CA ARG A 140 10.13 1.37 -10.74
C ARG A 140 10.47 0.81 -12.12
N ASP A 141 11.76 0.64 -12.39
CA ASP A 141 12.26 -0.08 -13.58
C ASP A 141 12.13 -1.61 -13.41
N ALA A 142 12.61 -2.36 -14.40
CA ALA A 142 12.62 -3.83 -14.37
C ALA A 142 13.52 -4.41 -13.25
N LYS A 143 14.42 -3.62 -12.69
CA LYS A 143 15.28 -3.99 -11.55
C LYS A 143 14.73 -3.52 -10.23
N TRP A 144 13.52 -2.98 -10.23
CA TRP A 144 12.82 -2.45 -9.04
C TRP A 144 13.45 -1.18 -8.47
N MET A 145 14.15 -0.43 -9.30
CA MET A 145 14.86 0.78 -8.91
C MET A 145 14.22 2.02 -9.51
N PRO A 146 14.32 3.18 -8.82
CA PRO A 146 13.94 4.46 -9.39
C PRO A 146 14.97 4.90 -10.44
N THR A 147 14.54 5.73 -11.37
CA THR A 147 15.41 6.43 -12.33
C THR A 147 15.37 7.95 -12.16
N LYS A 148 14.49 8.43 -11.30
CA LYS A 148 14.38 9.86 -10.95
C LYS A 148 14.16 10.01 -9.45
N ALA A 149 14.72 11.06 -8.88
CA ALA A 149 14.42 11.50 -7.53
C ALA A 149 13.08 12.27 -7.55
N SER A 150 11.98 11.51 -7.61
CA SER A 150 10.61 12.03 -7.68
C SER A 150 9.71 11.23 -6.76
N ALA A 151 9.01 11.93 -5.85
CA ALA A 151 7.92 11.35 -5.07
C ALA A 151 6.60 11.62 -5.78
N GLU A 152 5.90 10.56 -6.18
CA GLU A 152 4.69 10.67 -7.00
C GLU A 152 3.51 9.94 -6.39
N LEU A 153 2.33 10.58 -6.48
CA LEU A 153 1.06 10.01 -6.06
C LEU A 153 -0.03 10.39 -7.06
N VAL A 154 -1.10 9.61 -7.08
CA VAL A 154 -2.38 10.04 -7.64
C VAL A 154 -3.41 10.19 -6.53
N VAL A 155 -4.35 11.11 -6.74
CA VAL A 155 -5.53 11.29 -5.90
C VAL A 155 -6.74 10.90 -6.71
N VAL A 156 -7.52 9.93 -6.20
CA VAL A 156 -8.74 9.43 -6.82
C VAL A 156 -9.94 9.89 -6.01
N ASP A 157 -10.95 10.43 -6.68
CA ASP A 157 -12.24 10.73 -6.07
C ASP A 157 -12.99 9.42 -5.76
N THR A 158 -13.29 9.17 -4.49
CA THR A 158 -13.94 7.91 -4.09
C THR A 158 -15.42 7.80 -4.48
N LYS A 159 -16.05 8.90 -4.93
CA LYS A 159 -17.45 8.90 -5.41
C LYS A 159 -17.53 8.51 -6.87
N THR A 160 -16.63 9.02 -7.69
CA THR A 160 -16.64 8.86 -9.15
C THR A 160 -15.65 7.83 -9.67
N ASP A 161 -14.65 7.45 -8.86
CA ASP A 161 -13.49 6.62 -9.21
C ASP A 161 -12.65 7.24 -10.35
N ALA A 162 -12.63 8.56 -10.43
CA ALA A 162 -11.82 9.31 -11.38
C ALA A 162 -10.55 9.85 -10.70
N VAL A 163 -9.44 9.85 -11.43
CA VAL A 163 -8.22 10.52 -10.96
C VAL A 163 -8.46 12.03 -11.00
N LYS A 164 -8.34 12.68 -9.84
CA LYS A 164 -8.48 14.14 -9.67
C LYS A 164 -7.16 14.85 -9.87
N LYS A 165 -6.06 14.21 -9.49
CA LYS A 165 -4.76 14.84 -9.49
C LYS A 165 -3.63 13.83 -9.59
N HIS A 166 -2.59 14.17 -10.34
CA HIS A 166 -1.27 13.55 -10.28
C HIS A 166 -0.33 14.52 -9.56
N ILE A 167 0.21 14.07 -8.45
CA ILE A 167 1.16 14.82 -7.61
C ILE A 167 2.56 14.37 -7.99
N VAL A 168 3.43 15.32 -8.35
CA VAL A 168 4.83 15.05 -8.67
C VAL A 168 5.69 16.02 -7.88
N ASN A 169 6.59 15.52 -7.05
CA ASN A 169 7.54 16.33 -6.33
C ASN A 169 8.97 15.87 -6.60
N THR A 170 9.74 16.76 -7.21
CA THR A 170 11.18 16.57 -7.47
C THR A 170 12.05 17.47 -6.60
N SER A 171 11.46 18.51 -5.99
CA SER A 171 12.21 19.53 -5.25
C SER A 171 12.83 19.00 -3.95
N LEU A 172 12.19 18.06 -3.31
CA LEU A 172 12.69 17.43 -2.08
C LEU A 172 13.76 16.35 -2.36
N GLY A 173 13.91 15.93 -3.61
CA GLY A 173 14.92 14.94 -4.01
C GLY A 173 14.67 13.53 -3.47
N LEU A 174 13.43 13.21 -3.05
CA LEU A 174 13.04 11.89 -2.56
C LEU A 174 12.38 11.09 -3.68
N SER A 175 12.50 9.78 -3.67
CA SER A 175 11.99 8.90 -4.74
C SER A 175 11.21 7.70 -4.22
N MET A 176 10.38 7.14 -5.12
CA MET A 176 9.54 5.97 -4.88
C MET A 176 8.62 6.14 -3.68
N ALA A 177 7.56 6.93 -3.86
CA ALA A 177 6.52 7.08 -2.85
C ALA A 177 5.89 5.72 -2.52
N THR A 178 5.96 5.36 -1.28
CA THR A 178 5.55 4.10 -0.66
C THR A 178 6.36 2.85 -1.08
N ARG A 179 6.47 1.94 -0.14
CA ARG A 179 7.10 0.65 -0.38
C ARG A 179 6.09 -0.33 -0.99
N PRO A 180 6.48 -1.11 -2.00
CA PRO A 180 5.60 -2.10 -2.60
C PRO A 180 5.02 -3.05 -1.58
N ILE A 181 4.76 -3.74 -1.00
CA ILE A 181 4.26 -4.75 -0.07
C ILE A 181 4.15 -4.28 1.39
N ASP A 182 4.34 -3.00 1.68
CA ASP A 182 4.21 -2.48 3.04
C ASP A 182 3.05 -1.48 3.13
N PRO A 183 1.87 -1.90 3.63
CA PRO A 183 0.70 -1.04 3.76
C PRO A 183 0.92 0.10 4.75
N LYS A 184 1.94 0.02 5.59
CA LYS A 184 2.32 1.05 6.56
C LYS A 184 3.32 2.07 6.00
N SER A 185 3.53 2.11 4.69
CA SER A 185 4.34 3.14 4.03
C SER A 185 3.60 4.47 3.89
N ILE A 186 2.31 4.52 4.15
CA ILE A 186 1.49 5.72 4.18
C ILE A 186 0.65 5.72 5.45
N PHE A 187 0.53 6.88 6.09
CA PHE A 187 -0.14 7.01 7.37
C PHE A 187 -0.74 8.42 7.51
N MET A 188 -1.78 8.56 8.27
CA MET A 188 -2.46 9.82 8.54
C MET A 188 -2.52 10.04 10.05
N ASP A 189 -2.13 11.25 10.51
CA ASP A 189 -2.19 11.62 11.91
C ASP A 189 -3.60 12.14 12.32
N GLU A 190 -3.73 12.54 13.58
CA GLU A 190 -4.97 13.08 14.14
C GLU A 190 -5.38 14.42 13.53
N ASN A 191 -4.45 15.17 12.94
CA ASN A 191 -4.72 16.41 12.21
C ASN A 191 -5.14 16.16 10.75
N LYS A 192 -5.19 14.90 10.33
CA LYS A 192 -5.40 14.45 8.96
C LYS A 192 -4.27 14.85 8.00
N ASP A 193 -3.07 15.13 8.51
CA ASP A 193 -1.88 15.22 7.70
C ASP A 193 -1.45 13.81 7.25
N ILE A 194 -1.15 13.64 5.97
CA ILE A 194 -0.72 12.35 5.42
C ILE A 194 0.79 12.34 5.31
N TYR A 195 1.43 11.34 5.90
CA TYR A 195 2.86 11.09 5.83
C TYR A 195 3.13 9.90 4.93
N ILE A 196 4.12 10.04 4.05
CA ILE A 196 4.43 9.05 3.03
C ILE A 196 5.90 8.70 3.12
N ASN A 197 6.18 7.41 3.32
CA ASN A 197 7.53 6.88 3.27
C ASN A 197 7.97 6.73 1.80
N CYS A 198 8.95 7.53 1.41
CA CYS A 198 9.66 7.39 0.14
C CYS A 198 10.85 6.46 0.36
N ILE A 199 10.82 5.29 -0.25
CA ILE A 199 11.85 4.24 0.04
C ILE A 199 13.15 4.43 -0.73
N GLY A 200 13.18 5.33 -1.70
CA GLY A 200 14.37 5.54 -2.53
C GLY A 200 14.84 4.27 -3.22
N SER A 201 16.13 4.07 -3.25
CA SER A 201 16.78 2.87 -3.79
C SER A 201 17.08 1.82 -2.72
N PHE A 202 16.37 1.79 -1.62
CA PHE A 202 16.67 0.93 -0.44
C PHE A 202 18.08 1.17 0.15
N GLY A 203 18.60 2.40 0.02
CA GLY A 203 19.96 2.75 0.44
C GLY A 203 21.09 2.24 -0.47
N MET A 204 20.74 1.65 -1.64
CA MET A 204 21.74 1.10 -2.55
C MET A 204 22.36 2.14 -3.50
N ASN A 205 21.67 3.24 -3.73
CA ASN A 205 22.14 4.34 -4.57
C ASN A 205 21.91 5.69 -3.88
N PRO A 206 22.96 6.45 -3.54
CA PRO A 206 22.83 7.74 -2.86
C PRO A 206 22.13 8.83 -3.70
N ASP A 207 22.07 8.67 -5.02
CA ASP A 207 21.36 9.61 -5.91
C ASP A 207 19.82 9.51 -5.74
N PHE A 208 19.34 8.44 -5.13
CA PHE A 208 17.93 8.18 -4.88
C PHE A 208 17.68 7.91 -3.39
N PRO A 209 17.77 8.96 -2.55
CA PRO A 209 17.60 8.80 -1.11
C PRO A 209 16.15 8.48 -0.74
N GLY A 210 16.01 7.80 0.38
CA GLY A 210 14.74 7.60 1.07
C GLY A 210 14.47 8.69 2.10
N GLY A 211 13.18 8.80 2.47
CA GLY A 211 12.76 9.79 3.45
C GLY A 211 11.24 9.83 3.63
N ILE A 212 10.76 10.82 4.34
CA ILE A 212 9.34 11.01 4.59
C ILE A 212 8.92 12.37 4.02
N VAL A 213 7.84 12.39 3.26
CA VAL A 213 7.15 13.62 2.82
C VAL A 213 5.79 13.72 3.50
N ARG A 214 5.21 14.92 3.50
CA ARG A 214 3.91 15.20 4.10
C ARG A 214 2.97 15.83 3.08
N ILE A 215 1.67 15.54 3.20
CA ILE A 215 0.58 16.27 2.56
C ILE A 215 -0.29 16.85 3.69
N LYS A 216 -0.30 18.16 3.85
CA LYS A 216 -1.11 18.84 4.88
C LYS A 216 -2.61 18.59 4.66
N ASN A 217 -3.34 18.54 5.75
CA ASN A 217 -4.79 18.55 5.71
C ASN A 217 -5.33 19.70 4.88
N GLY A 218 -6.38 19.45 4.09
CA GLY A 218 -6.97 20.45 3.19
C GLY A 218 -6.20 20.66 1.87
N THR A 219 -5.06 19.98 1.63
CA THR A 219 -4.28 20.12 0.40
C THR A 219 -4.17 18.78 -0.34
N MET A 220 -3.83 18.85 -1.64
CA MET A 220 -3.44 17.71 -2.47
C MET A 220 -2.06 17.95 -3.09
N GLU A 221 -1.13 18.48 -2.29
CA GLU A 221 0.26 18.77 -2.68
C GLU A 221 1.20 18.25 -1.61
N ILE A 222 2.36 17.76 -2.03
CA ILE A 222 3.45 17.50 -1.08
C ILE A 222 3.90 18.83 -0.51
N ASP A 223 3.95 18.91 0.81
CA ASP A 223 4.39 20.08 1.56
C ASP A 223 5.87 20.37 1.26
N PRO A 224 6.20 21.51 0.62
CA PRO A 224 7.58 21.81 0.27
C PRO A 224 8.46 22.14 1.48
N ASP A 225 7.84 22.49 2.60
CA ASP A 225 8.54 22.90 3.83
C ASP A 225 8.79 21.71 4.77
N TYR A 226 8.40 20.49 4.37
CA TYR A 226 8.58 19.28 5.18
C TYR A 226 9.28 18.18 4.39
N SER A 227 10.45 17.80 4.85
CA SER A 227 11.08 16.55 4.45
C SER A 227 11.92 15.99 5.60
N PHE A 228 11.93 14.68 5.70
CA PHE A 228 12.80 13.97 6.64
C PHE A 228 13.61 12.95 5.84
N LYS A 229 14.91 13.20 5.66
CA LYS A 229 15.79 12.31 4.90
C LYS A 229 16.43 11.29 5.84
N PHE A 230 16.33 10.02 5.52
CA PHE A 230 16.94 8.97 6.37
C PHE A 230 18.45 9.04 6.40
N SER A 231 19.10 9.53 5.34
CA SER A 231 20.54 9.76 5.31
C SER A 231 21.05 10.80 6.32
N GLU A 232 20.15 11.67 6.81
CA GLU A 232 20.46 12.68 7.82
C GLU A 232 20.40 12.11 9.25
N VAL A 233 19.82 10.92 9.41
CA VAL A 233 19.68 10.25 10.71
C VAL A 233 20.78 9.21 10.88
N LYS A 234 21.80 9.56 11.66
CA LYS A 234 22.86 8.62 12.00
C LYS A 234 22.41 7.71 13.14
N VAL A 235 21.90 6.53 12.80
CA VAL A 235 21.62 5.48 13.77
C VAL A 235 22.70 4.41 13.65
N SER A 236 23.47 4.20 14.74
CA SER A 236 24.52 3.19 14.78
C SER A 236 23.95 1.80 14.52
N GLY A 237 24.53 1.07 13.57
CA GLY A 237 24.16 -0.30 13.24
C GLY A 237 23.05 -0.47 12.21
N LEU A 238 22.47 0.61 11.69
CA LEU A 238 21.54 0.51 10.55
C LEU A 238 22.34 0.46 9.23
N VAL A 239 21.96 -0.50 8.40
CA VAL A 239 22.45 -0.61 7.02
C VAL A 239 21.35 -0.15 6.10
N GLY A 240 21.61 0.89 5.29
CA GLY A 240 20.67 1.47 4.38
C GLY A 240 19.90 2.67 4.96
N ASP A 241 19.31 3.47 4.07
CA ASP A 241 18.58 4.70 4.37
C ASP A 241 17.09 4.61 4.00
N TYR A 242 16.48 3.49 4.27
CA TYR A 242 15.05 3.33 4.12
C TYR A 242 14.36 3.16 5.47
N GLY A 243 13.16 3.71 5.59
CA GLY A 243 12.35 3.61 6.78
C GLY A 243 11.01 2.92 6.52
N LYS A 244 10.30 2.68 7.59
CA LYS A 244 8.89 2.30 7.57
C LYS A 244 8.18 2.85 8.80
N PHE A 245 6.91 3.16 8.66
CA PHE A 245 6.10 3.49 9.81
C PHE A 245 5.82 2.22 10.61
N LEU A 246 6.20 2.26 11.87
CA LEU A 246 5.76 1.28 12.85
C LEU A 246 4.37 1.76 13.29
N GLY A 247 3.34 1.01 12.93
CA GLY A 247 1.97 1.38 13.27
C GLY A 247 1.76 1.51 14.78
N THR A 248 0.97 2.44 15.15
CA THR A 248 0.37 2.57 16.48
C THR A 248 -0.82 1.64 16.58
#